data_eb16ffaaae4389525df2332f71f68735
#
_entry.id   eb16ffaaae4389525df2332f71f68735
#
_cell.length_a   1.000
_cell.length_b   1.000
_cell.length_c   1.000
_cell.angle_alpha   90.00
_cell.angle_beta   90.00
_cell.angle_gamma   90.00
#
_symmetry.space_group_name_H-M   'P 1'
#
loop_
_entity.id
_entity.type
_entity.pdbx_description
1 polymer ?
#
loop_
_entity_poly.entity_id
_entity_poly.type
_entity_poly.pdbx_seq_one_letter_code
_entity_poly.pdbx_strand_id
1 'polypeptide(L)'
;MKDNDKHFTVFEHQSLWQHKGEQVLKTGQLKALQLFHSEKQFAEKGNVAFYDLVYNGVKFKEYVGVIQVGDLTIEVLPKADKYSKEEEKKEKETWQKILIGMLRAVGAFNIHAPSASALSVKSNFVLDLYFELFIKEIESLIHQGLIKKYRKQESNSLALKGSLKFAKHIQKNLVHQERFYVKHTIYDKTHQLHQILYKTLLL
;
A
#
# COMPACT_ATOMS: atom_id res chain seq x y z
N MET A 1 -2.98 16.95 -21.20
CA MET A 1 -3.25 18.08 -20.32
C MET A 1 -4.54 17.88 -19.50
N LYS A 2 -4.69 16.77 -18.76
CA LYS A 2 -5.89 16.44 -17.96
C LYS A 2 -5.59 15.70 -16.63
N ASP A 3 -4.32 15.55 -16.22
CA ASP A 3 -3.97 14.82 -14.98
C ASP A 3 -3.93 15.68 -13.71
N ASN A 4 -3.99 17.00 -13.83
CA ASN A 4 -3.88 17.91 -12.67
C ASN A 4 -5.12 17.89 -11.72
N ASP A 5 -6.21 17.27 -12.15
CA ASP A 5 -7.48 17.24 -11.39
C ASP A 5 -7.57 16.08 -10.38
N LYS A 6 -6.59 15.18 -10.38
CA LYS A 6 -6.58 13.98 -9.54
C LYS A 6 -5.46 13.96 -8.51
N HIS A 7 -4.49 14.86 -8.66
CA HIS A 7 -3.34 14.97 -7.77
C HIS A 7 -3.30 16.35 -7.09
N PHE A 8 -3.29 16.34 -5.77
CA PHE A 8 -3.24 17.53 -4.93
C PHE A 8 -2.00 17.51 -4.06
N THR A 9 -1.32 18.64 -3.93
CA THR A 9 -0.19 18.82 -3.02
C THR A 9 -0.54 19.92 -2.02
N VAL A 10 -0.58 19.57 -0.74
CA VAL A 10 -0.96 20.47 0.36
C VAL A 10 0.08 20.41 1.48
N PHE A 11 0.08 21.41 2.34
CA PHE A 11 0.81 21.36 3.59
C PHE A 11 -0.05 20.80 4.73
N GLU A 12 0.59 20.29 5.77
CA GLU A 12 -0.08 20.00 7.03
C GLU A 12 -0.85 21.23 7.55
N HIS A 13 -1.97 21.00 8.22
CA HIS A 13 -2.92 22.02 8.69
C HIS A 13 -3.62 22.85 7.59
N GLN A 14 -3.30 22.64 6.32
CA GLN A 14 -3.98 23.28 5.19
C GLN A 14 -5.35 22.64 4.94
N SER A 15 -6.27 23.42 4.33
CA SER A 15 -7.61 22.94 3.98
C SER A 15 -7.78 22.90 2.47
N LEU A 16 -8.44 21.85 1.97
CA LEU A 16 -8.94 21.76 0.60
C LEU A 16 -10.45 21.94 0.59
N TRP A 17 -10.92 22.80 -0.30
CA TRP A 17 -12.32 23.20 -0.40
C TRP A 17 -12.92 22.83 -1.75
N GLN A 18 -14.24 22.68 -1.80
CA GLN A 18 -14.98 22.42 -3.04
C GLN A 18 -15.17 23.67 -3.91
N HIS A 19 -15.18 24.87 -3.33
CA HIS A 19 -15.51 26.12 -4.04
C HIS A 19 -14.51 27.25 -3.79
N LYS A 20 -13.40 26.98 -3.10
CA LYS A 20 -12.48 28.03 -2.68
C LYS A 20 -11.03 27.51 -2.65
N GLY A 21 -10.10 28.30 -3.15
CA GLY A 21 -8.66 27.98 -3.14
C GLY A 21 -8.08 27.83 -4.53
N GLU A 22 -6.77 27.59 -4.62
CA GLU A 22 -6.06 27.34 -5.88
C GLU A 22 -6.31 25.91 -6.41
N GLN A 23 -6.52 24.99 -5.50
CA GLN A 23 -6.86 23.60 -5.78
C GLN A 23 -8.27 23.33 -5.23
N VAL A 24 -9.17 22.92 -6.10
CA VAL A 24 -10.58 22.76 -5.78
C VAL A 24 -11.00 21.30 -5.92
N LEU A 25 -11.59 20.75 -4.86
CA LEU A 25 -12.13 19.39 -4.87
C LEU A 25 -13.42 19.31 -5.68
N LYS A 26 -13.54 18.28 -6.53
CA LYS A 26 -14.80 17.94 -7.17
C LYS A 26 -15.76 17.29 -6.17
N THR A 27 -17.07 17.40 -6.41
CA THR A 27 -18.10 16.82 -5.53
C THR A 27 -17.90 15.31 -5.30
N GLY A 28 -17.51 14.57 -6.34
CA GLY A 28 -17.21 13.15 -6.24
C GLY A 28 -16.00 12.84 -5.36
N GLN A 29 -14.94 13.66 -5.46
CA GLN A 29 -13.73 13.52 -4.66
C GLN A 29 -13.98 13.81 -3.18
N LEU A 30 -14.78 14.87 -2.88
CA LEU A 30 -15.16 15.16 -1.50
C LEU A 30 -16.00 14.03 -0.90
N LYS A 31 -16.96 13.46 -1.66
CA LYS A 31 -17.74 12.30 -1.20
C LYS A 31 -16.85 11.08 -0.93
N ALA A 32 -15.88 10.81 -1.80
CA ALA A 32 -14.93 9.71 -1.59
C ALA A 32 -14.12 9.90 -0.30
N LEU A 33 -13.64 11.12 -0.03
CA LEU A 33 -12.94 11.45 1.21
C LEU A 33 -13.86 11.32 2.45
N GLN A 34 -15.14 11.71 2.35
CA GLN A 34 -16.10 11.54 3.43
C GLN A 34 -16.34 10.05 3.76
N LEU A 35 -16.50 9.21 2.74
CA LEU A 35 -16.63 7.76 2.91
C LEU A 35 -15.37 7.15 3.55
N PHE A 36 -14.21 7.47 3.02
CA PHE A 36 -12.94 7.01 3.58
C PHE A 36 -12.76 7.44 5.04
N HIS A 37 -13.12 8.69 5.38
CA HIS A 37 -13.08 9.18 6.75
C HIS A 37 -14.00 8.38 7.66
N SER A 38 -15.24 8.11 7.25
CA SER A 38 -16.19 7.32 8.05
C SER A 38 -15.72 5.87 8.24
N GLU A 39 -15.21 5.21 7.20
CA GLU A 39 -14.63 3.87 7.30
C GLU A 39 -13.45 3.81 8.31
N LYS A 40 -12.54 4.78 8.22
CA LYS A 40 -11.41 4.89 9.14
C LYS A 40 -11.85 5.21 10.57
N GLN A 41 -12.85 6.06 10.74
CA GLN A 41 -13.41 6.39 12.05
C GLN A 41 -13.96 5.14 12.76
N PHE A 42 -14.62 4.23 12.04
CA PHE A 42 -15.06 2.95 12.58
C PHE A 42 -13.89 2.05 12.95
N ALA A 43 -12.89 1.95 12.07
CA ALA A 43 -11.73 1.08 12.28
C ALA A 43 -10.83 1.56 13.43
N GLU A 44 -10.66 2.86 13.60
CA GLU A 44 -9.74 3.50 14.55
C GLU A 44 -10.43 4.08 15.79
N LYS A 45 -11.65 3.62 16.10
CA LYS A 45 -12.44 4.04 17.28
C LYS A 45 -12.62 5.56 17.39
N GLY A 46 -12.88 6.22 16.30
CA GLY A 46 -13.23 7.64 16.23
C GLY A 46 -12.07 8.60 16.02
N ASN A 47 -10.83 8.15 16.01
CA ASN A 47 -9.67 9.02 15.77
C ASN A 47 -9.09 8.80 14.36
N VAL A 48 -9.42 9.70 13.42
CA VAL A 48 -8.79 9.71 12.09
C VAL A 48 -7.57 10.64 12.11
N ALA A 49 -6.39 10.07 11.90
CA ALA A 49 -5.12 10.78 12.03
C ALA A 49 -4.85 11.77 10.88
N PHE A 50 -5.47 11.58 9.70
CA PHE A 50 -5.06 12.27 8.48
C PHE A 50 -5.66 13.66 8.32
N TYR A 51 -6.98 13.78 8.46
CA TYR A 51 -7.74 15.03 8.27
C TYR A 51 -9.08 15.01 9.01
N ASP A 52 -9.64 16.19 9.21
CA ASP A 52 -11.01 16.40 9.70
C ASP A 52 -11.91 16.86 8.54
N LEU A 53 -13.18 16.46 8.61
CA LEU A 53 -14.20 16.95 7.71
C LEU A 53 -14.64 18.35 8.14
N VAL A 54 -14.65 19.28 7.21
CA VAL A 54 -15.17 20.64 7.39
C VAL A 54 -16.30 20.91 6.39
N TYR A 55 -17.06 21.99 6.58
CA TYR A 55 -18.12 22.34 5.65
C TYR A 55 -17.56 22.52 4.23
N ASN A 56 -18.03 21.70 3.29
CA ASN A 56 -17.58 21.66 1.88
C ASN A 56 -16.07 21.48 1.66
N GLY A 57 -15.41 20.75 2.54
CA GLY A 57 -13.97 20.50 2.38
C GLY A 57 -13.39 19.55 3.41
N VAL A 58 -12.06 19.49 3.43
CA VAL A 58 -11.27 18.74 4.40
C VAL A 58 -10.13 19.61 4.94
N LYS A 59 -9.77 19.45 6.22
CA LYS A 59 -8.64 20.11 6.87
C LYS A 59 -7.65 19.05 7.32
N PHE A 60 -6.42 19.13 6.81
CA PHE A 60 -5.36 18.17 7.18
C PHE A 60 -4.86 18.42 8.60
N LYS A 61 -4.46 17.35 9.28
CA LYS A 61 -3.88 17.34 10.62
C LYS A 61 -2.34 17.35 10.56
N GLU A 62 -1.71 17.02 11.65
CA GLU A 62 -0.27 16.74 11.78
C GLU A 62 0.05 15.39 11.09
N TYR A 63 0.01 15.39 9.78
CA TYR A 63 0.26 14.21 8.96
C TYR A 63 1.09 14.61 7.75
N VAL A 64 2.18 13.89 7.51
CA VAL A 64 3.03 14.02 6.32
C VAL A 64 3.05 12.69 5.58
N GLY A 65 2.75 12.70 4.29
CA GLY A 65 2.71 11.49 3.49
C GLY A 65 1.74 11.58 2.32
N VAL A 66 1.27 10.43 1.85
CA VAL A 66 0.33 10.33 0.73
C VAL A 66 -0.96 9.65 1.16
N ILE A 67 -2.07 10.25 0.78
CA ILE A 67 -3.42 9.70 0.95
C ILE A 67 -3.97 9.42 -0.45
N GLN A 68 -4.31 8.15 -0.72
CA GLN A 68 -4.94 7.77 -1.98
C GLN A 68 -6.34 7.20 -1.71
N VAL A 69 -7.34 7.78 -2.35
CA VAL A 69 -8.74 7.35 -2.26
C VAL A 69 -9.30 7.22 -3.68
N GLY A 70 -9.42 5.99 -4.15
CA GLY A 70 -9.73 5.71 -5.54
C GLY A 70 -8.64 6.26 -6.48
N ASP A 71 -9.02 7.12 -7.40
CA ASP A 71 -8.11 7.80 -8.34
C ASP A 71 -7.64 9.19 -7.87
N LEU A 72 -8.03 9.59 -6.66
CA LEU A 72 -7.59 10.84 -6.02
C LEU A 72 -6.33 10.58 -5.18
N THR A 73 -5.26 11.28 -5.48
CA THR A 73 -4.00 11.26 -4.71
C THR A 73 -3.76 12.63 -4.07
N ILE A 74 -3.56 12.65 -2.77
CA ILE A 74 -3.26 13.86 -1.99
C ILE A 74 -1.93 13.66 -1.30
N GLU A 75 -0.96 14.49 -1.65
CA GLU A 75 0.36 14.54 -1.04
C GLU A 75 0.38 15.65 0.01
N VAL A 76 0.64 15.27 1.25
CA VAL A 76 0.70 16.20 2.39
C VAL A 76 2.15 16.41 2.78
N LEU A 77 2.63 17.64 2.67
CA LEU A 77 4.00 18.06 2.96
C LEU A 77 4.10 18.68 4.34
N PRO A 78 5.28 18.62 4.99
CA PRO A 78 5.51 19.29 6.25
C PRO A 78 5.49 20.81 6.05
N LYS A 79 4.94 21.54 7.03
CA LYS A 79 4.89 23.00 7.01
C LYS A 79 5.99 23.56 7.90
N ALA A 80 6.92 24.30 7.33
CA ALA A 80 7.99 24.94 8.09
C ALA A 80 7.63 26.35 8.59
N ASP A 81 6.99 27.20 7.74
CA ASP A 81 6.72 28.61 8.05
C ASP A 81 5.49 29.20 7.33
N LYS A 82 5.16 30.46 7.58
CA LYS A 82 4.09 31.20 6.89
C LYS A 82 4.68 31.98 5.71
N TYR A 83 4.33 31.59 4.48
CA TYR A 83 4.82 32.19 3.25
C TYR A 83 3.75 32.97 2.46
N SER A 84 4.20 33.85 1.54
CA SER A 84 3.32 34.44 0.53
C SER A 84 2.86 33.38 -0.50
N LYS A 85 1.77 33.63 -1.23
CA LYS A 85 1.20 32.65 -2.18
C LYS A 85 2.15 32.26 -3.31
N GLU A 86 3.01 33.17 -3.78
CA GLU A 86 3.99 32.90 -4.84
C GLU A 86 5.19 32.09 -4.32
N GLU A 87 5.57 32.31 -3.06
CA GLU A 87 6.58 31.53 -2.37
C GLU A 87 6.08 30.13 -2.06
N GLU A 88 4.78 29.96 -1.75
CA GLU A 88 4.16 28.68 -1.40
C GLU A 88 4.34 27.60 -2.49
N LYS A 89 4.25 27.96 -3.78
CA LYS A 89 4.43 27.02 -4.88
C LYS A 89 5.88 26.52 -4.99
N LYS A 90 6.84 27.45 -4.93
CA LYS A 90 8.27 27.10 -4.97
C LYS A 90 8.68 26.28 -3.75
N GLU A 91 8.08 26.57 -2.63
CA GLU A 91 8.30 25.83 -1.39
C GLU A 91 7.76 24.42 -1.44
N LYS A 92 6.55 24.21 -1.97
CA LYS A 92 6.00 22.86 -2.18
C LYS A 92 6.96 21.99 -3.01
N GLU A 93 7.50 22.52 -4.11
CA GLU A 93 8.48 21.80 -4.94
C GLU A 93 9.79 21.52 -4.17
N THR A 94 10.24 22.46 -3.35
CA THR A 94 11.46 22.31 -2.55
C THR A 94 11.28 21.29 -1.44
N TRP A 95 10.19 21.37 -0.68
CA TRP A 95 9.88 20.42 0.38
C TRP A 95 9.61 19.01 -0.14
N GLN A 96 8.96 18.90 -1.31
CA GLN A 96 8.76 17.62 -1.98
C GLN A 96 10.11 16.96 -2.33
N LYS A 97 11.05 17.71 -2.90
CA LYS A 97 12.40 17.21 -3.18
C LYS A 97 13.16 16.81 -1.91
N ILE A 98 13.08 17.60 -0.85
CA ILE A 98 13.70 17.31 0.44
C ILE A 98 13.10 16.04 1.04
N LEU A 99 11.77 15.92 1.07
CA LEU A 99 11.07 14.75 1.60
C LEU A 99 11.43 13.47 0.83
N ILE A 100 11.42 13.52 -0.49
CA ILE A 100 11.86 12.40 -1.35
C ILE A 100 13.32 12.04 -1.06
N GLY A 101 14.20 13.03 -0.89
CA GLY A 101 15.60 12.81 -0.54
C GLY A 101 15.77 12.12 0.82
N MET A 102 15.04 12.56 1.84
CA MET A 102 15.03 11.93 3.16
C MET A 102 14.50 10.49 3.11
N LEU A 103 13.38 10.25 2.43
CA LEU A 103 12.81 8.91 2.29
C LEU A 103 13.72 7.97 1.52
N ARG A 104 14.42 8.45 0.49
CA ARG A 104 15.44 7.67 -0.22
C ARG A 104 16.60 7.28 0.68
N ALA A 105 17.10 8.21 1.48
CA ALA A 105 18.18 7.93 2.41
C ALA A 105 17.78 6.86 3.44
N VAL A 106 16.60 6.98 4.05
CA VAL A 106 16.07 5.98 4.99
C VAL A 106 15.77 4.67 4.28
N GLY A 107 15.16 4.68 3.11
CA GLY A 107 14.85 3.49 2.32
C GLY A 107 16.11 2.73 1.88
N ALA A 108 17.18 3.43 1.53
CA ALA A 108 18.45 2.81 1.16
C ALA A 108 19.09 1.98 2.30
N PHE A 109 18.83 2.35 3.56
CA PHE A 109 19.32 1.58 4.72
C PHE A 109 18.51 0.30 5.00
N ASN A 110 17.24 0.25 4.57
CA ASN A 110 16.33 -0.85 4.87
C ASN A 110 16.13 -1.84 3.71
N ILE A 111 16.61 -1.52 2.51
CA ILE A 111 16.49 -2.38 1.33
C ILE A 111 17.69 -3.32 1.27
N HIS A 112 17.42 -4.61 1.26
CA HIS A 112 18.44 -5.66 1.12
C HIS A 112 19.00 -5.77 -0.33
N ALA A 113 18.55 -4.95 -1.26
CA ALA A 113 19.03 -4.92 -2.63
C ALA A 113 20.43 -4.28 -2.72
N PRO A 114 21.43 -4.92 -3.34
CA PRO A 114 22.86 -4.55 -3.26
C PRO A 114 23.26 -3.30 -4.07
N SER A 115 22.37 -2.48 -4.58
CA SER A 115 22.78 -1.31 -5.37
C SER A 115 21.96 -0.05 -5.07
N ALA A 116 22.54 0.79 -4.22
CA ALA A 116 22.10 2.19 -4.04
C ALA A 116 22.21 3.04 -5.33
N SER A 117 22.94 2.57 -6.34
CA SER A 117 23.18 3.27 -7.62
C SER A 117 21.98 3.28 -8.57
N ALA A 118 20.97 2.45 -8.34
CA ALA A 118 19.78 2.36 -9.18
C ALA A 118 18.62 3.27 -8.77
N LEU A 119 18.76 4.07 -7.71
CA LEU A 119 17.77 5.09 -7.30
C LEU A 119 17.81 6.35 -8.19
N SER A 120 18.13 6.21 -9.47
CA SER A 120 18.31 7.32 -10.42
C SER A 120 17.04 7.76 -11.14
N VAL A 121 15.92 7.08 -10.95
CA VAL A 121 14.64 7.53 -11.49
C VAL A 121 14.20 8.76 -10.72
N LYS A 122 14.03 9.87 -11.42
CA LYS A 122 13.50 11.12 -10.88
C LYS A 122 12.01 10.93 -10.58
N SER A 123 11.67 10.27 -9.48
CA SER A 123 10.29 10.29 -9.01
C SER A 123 9.95 11.72 -8.60
N ASN A 124 8.93 12.28 -9.23
CA ASN A 124 8.47 13.63 -8.93
C ASN A 124 7.50 13.63 -7.75
N PHE A 125 6.96 12.47 -7.38
CA PHE A 125 5.96 12.32 -6.32
C PHE A 125 6.40 11.25 -5.31
N VAL A 126 5.99 11.45 -4.06
CA VAL A 126 6.29 10.49 -2.96
C VAL A 126 5.71 9.11 -3.24
N LEU A 127 4.54 9.03 -3.89
CA LEU A 127 3.92 7.76 -4.26
C LEU A 127 4.78 6.95 -5.23
N ASP A 128 5.38 7.59 -6.23
CA ASP A 128 6.26 6.94 -7.20
C ASP A 128 7.48 6.32 -6.51
N LEU A 129 8.01 7.00 -5.48
CA LEU A 129 9.09 6.47 -4.67
C LEU A 129 8.70 5.18 -3.95
N TYR A 130 7.50 5.11 -3.37
CA TYR A 130 7.02 3.89 -2.72
C TYR A 130 6.87 2.73 -3.72
N PHE A 131 6.37 2.98 -4.92
CA PHE A 131 6.31 1.96 -5.97
C PHE A 131 7.71 1.50 -6.39
N GLU A 132 8.65 2.42 -6.55
CA GLU A 132 10.04 2.09 -6.89
C GLU A 132 10.68 1.20 -5.81
N LEU A 133 10.52 1.54 -4.54
CA LEU A 133 11.03 0.75 -3.42
C LEU A 133 10.39 -0.64 -3.37
N PHE A 134 9.07 -0.71 -3.57
CA PHE A 134 8.33 -1.97 -3.59
C PHE A 134 8.80 -2.90 -4.72
N ILE A 135 8.96 -2.37 -5.94
CA ILE A 135 9.44 -3.15 -7.08
C ILE A 135 10.84 -3.70 -6.82
N LYS A 136 11.75 -2.87 -6.30
CA LYS A 136 13.12 -3.31 -5.98
C LYS A 136 13.17 -4.41 -4.93
N GLU A 137 12.33 -4.30 -3.89
CA GLU A 137 12.24 -5.36 -2.86
C GLU A 137 11.73 -6.67 -3.46
N ILE A 138 10.75 -6.61 -4.36
CA ILE A 138 10.25 -7.80 -5.06
C ILE A 138 11.33 -8.40 -5.98
N GLU A 139 12.04 -7.58 -6.75
CA GLU A 139 13.15 -8.04 -7.60
C GLU A 139 14.22 -8.74 -6.75
N SER A 140 14.62 -8.13 -5.63
CA SER A 140 15.56 -8.74 -4.69
C SER A 140 15.05 -10.09 -4.16
N LEU A 141 13.78 -10.16 -3.77
CA LEU A 141 13.15 -11.40 -3.29
C LEU A 141 13.12 -12.49 -4.36
N ILE A 142 12.89 -12.13 -5.61
CA ILE A 142 12.90 -13.08 -6.74
C ILE A 142 14.32 -13.59 -6.99
N HIS A 143 15.32 -12.72 -6.97
CA HIS A 143 16.74 -13.09 -7.16
C HIS A 143 17.28 -13.97 -6.03
N GLN A 144 16.94 -13.68 -4.78
CA GLN A 144 17.32 -14.49 -3.63
C GLN A 144 16.55 -15.82 -3.54
N GLY A 145 15.45 -15.94 -4.28
CA GLY A 145 14.53 -17.06 -4.25
C GLY A 145 13.45 -16.91 -3.18
N LEU A 146 12.26 -17.39 -3.52
CA LEU A 146 11.10 -17.30 -2.66
C LEU A 146 11.25 -18.18 -1.41
N ILE A 147 10.95 -17.63 -0.25
CA ILE A 147 11.00 -18.32 1.05
C ILE A 147 9.98 -19.46 1.07
N LYS A 148 10.43 -20.63 1.49
CA LYS A 148 9.55 -21.79 1.73
C LYS A 148 9.07 -21.78 3.18
N LYS A 149 7.82 -22.21 3.38
CA LYS A 149 7.24 -22.38 4.73
C LYS A 149 6.56 -23.72 4.86
N TYR A 150 6.52 -24.25 6.08
CA TYR A 150 5.74 -25.44 6.39
C TYR A 150 4.25 -25.08 6.45
N ARG A 151 3.44 -25.82 5.69
CA ARG A 151 1.98 -25.72 5.75
C ARG A 151 1.33 -27.09 5.79
N LYS A 152 0.19 -27.18 6.48
CA LYS A 152 -0.61 -28.40 6.50
C LYS A 152 -1.49 -28.46 5.24
N GLN A 153 -1.43 -29.59 4.54
CA GLN A 153 -2.25 -29.84 3.37
C GLN A 153 -3.05 -31.14 3.56
N GLU A 154 -4.30 -31.12 3.11
CA GLU A 154 -5.12 -32.31 2.97
C GLU A 154 -5.17 -32.71 1.51
N SER A 155 -4.89 -33.96 1.21
CA SER A 155 -4.91 -34.47 -0.16
C SER A 155 -5.29 -35.96 -0.20
N ASN A 156 -5.80 -36.37 -1.35
CA ASN A 156 -6.01 -37.79 -1.66
C ASN A 156 -4.75 -38.34 -2.33
N SER A 157 -4.01 -39.24 -1.66
CA SER A 157 -2.69 -39.71 -2.04
C SER A 157 -2.67 -41.23 -2.15
N LEU A 158 -1.82 -41.77 -3.05
CA LEU A 158 -1.55 -43.20 -3.14
C LEU A 158 -0.70 -43.72 -1.98
N ALA A 159 -0.03 -42.81 -1.24
CA ALA A 159 0.79 -43.18 -0.08
C ALA A 159 0.22 -42.58 1.19
N LEU A 160 0.27 -43.35 2.28
CA LEU A 160 -0.07 -42.87 3.60
C LEU A 160 1.03 -41.93 4.12
N LYS A 161 0.74 -40.61 4.16
CA LYS A 161 1.65 -39.55 4.64
C LYS A 161 0.97 -38.77 5.74
N GLY A 162 1.59 -38.65 6.88
CA GLY A 162 1.03 -37.89 8.02
C GLY A 162 -0.16 -38.59 8.67
N SER A 163 -1.27 -37.88 8.91
CA SER A 163 -2.45 -38.42 9.60
C SER A 163 -3.60 -38.70 8.64
N LEU A 164 -4.19 -39.91 8.74
CA LEU A 164 -5.37 -40.26 7.99
C LEU A 164 -6.61 -39.52 8.51
N LYS A 165 -7.39 -38.95 7.62
CA LYS A 165 -8.67 -38.29 7.89
C LYS A 165 -9.82 -39.29 7.62
N PHE A 166 -10.13 -40.14 8.62
CA PHE A 166 -11.06 -41.27 8.46
C PHE A 166 -12.39 -40.89 7.82
N ALA A 167 -13.07 -39.85 8.32
CA ALA A 167 -14.38 -39.49 7.77
C ALA A 167 -14.30 -39.12 6.29
N LYS A 168 -13.31 -38.32 5.90
CA LYS A 168 -13.10 -37.95 4.49
C LYS A 168 -12.54 -39.09 3.65
N HIS A 169 -11.77 -39.99 4.26
CA HIS A 169 -11.25 -41.15 3.58
C HIS A 169 -12.39 -42.12 3.20
N ILE A 170 -13.28 -42.45 4.13
CA ILE A 170 -14.47 -43.26 3.86
C ILE A 170 -15.34 -42.58 2.79
N GLN A 171 -15.63 -41.30 2.95
CA GLN A 171 -16.49 -40.60 2.02
C GLN A 171 -15.96 -40.54 0.58
N LYS A 172 -14.64 -40.38 0.40
CA LYS A 172 -14.04 -40.18 -0.93
C LYS A 172 -13.43 -41.44 -1.53
N ASN A 173 -13.00 -42.41 -0.72
CA ASN A 173 -12.23 -43.56 -1.15
C ASN A 173 -12.94 -44.90 -0.88
N LEU A 174 -14.27 -44.89 -0.69
CA LEU A 174 -15.03 -46.13 -0.52
C LEU A 174 -14.86 -47.08 -1.70
N VAL A 175 -14.75 -46.52 -2.92
CA VAL A 175 -14.52 -47.28 -4.17
C VAL A 175 -13.02 -47.31 -4.51
N HIS A 176 -12.28 -46.28 -4.20
CA HIS A 176 -10.85 -46.13 -4.52
C HIS A 176 -9.98 -46.53 -3.33
N GLN A 177 -9.95 -47.83 -3.03
CA GLN A 177 -9.23 -48.37 -1.87
C GLN A 177 -7.70 -48.24 -1.96
N GLU A 178 -7.16 -47.94 -3.14
CA GLU A 178 -5.74 -47.69 -3.38
C GLU A 178 -5.28 -46.30 -2.91
N ARG A 179 -6.21 -45.41 -2.46
CA ARG A 179 -5.91 -44.02 -2.06
C ARG A 179 -6.19 -43.80 -0.60
N PHE A 180 -5.46 -42.88 -0.01
CA PHE A 180 -5.58 -42.43 1.38
C PHE A 180 -5.88 -40.94 1.44
N TYR A 181 -6.96 -40.56 2.10
CA TYR A 181 -7.21 -39.12 2.37
C TYR A 181 -6.47 -38.73 3.61
N VAL A 182 -5.37 -37.97 3.41
CA VAL A 182 -4.38 -37.67 4.46
C VAL A 182 -4.22 -36.18 4.69
N LYS A 183 -3.85 -35.83 5.92
CA LYS A 183 -3.38 -34.52 6.29
C LYS A 183 -1.89 -34.61 6.62
N HIS A 184 -1.07 -33.92 5.84
CA HIS A 184 0.39 -33.93 6.00
C HIS A 184 0.96 -32.53 5.93
N THR A 185 2.20 -32.36 6.37
CA THR A 185 2.93 -31.11 6.29
C THR A 185 3.78 -31.11 5.03
N ILE A 186 3.68 -30.03 4.26
CA ILE A 186 4.53 -29.79 3.09
C ILE A 186 5.40 -28.56 3.33
N TYR A 187 6.55 -28.53 2.69
CA TYR A 187 7.49 -27.41 2.73
C TYR A 187 7.63 -26.85 1.33
N ASP A 188 6.88 -25.79 1.04
CA ASP A 188 6.82 -25.20 -0.29
C ASP A 188 6.75 -23.66 -0.28
N LYS A 189 6.78 -23.09 -1.49
CA LYS A 189 6.68 -21.65 -1.72
C LYS A 189 5.24 -21.15 -1.77
N THR A 190 4.24 -22.04 -1.83
CA THR A 190 2.83 -21.70 -2.03
C THR A 190 2.15 -21.40 -0.71
N HIS A 191 2.55 -20.34 -0.04
CA HIS A 191 1.92 -19.85 1.19
C HIS A 191 1.20 -18.52 0.96
N GLN A 192 0.35 -18.14 1.91
CA GLN A 192 -0.57 -17.01 1.80
C GLN A 192 0.12 -15.69 1.40
N LEU A 193 1.28 -15.40 1.96
CA LEU A 193 2.03 -14.17 1.65
C LEU A 193 2.44 -14.09 0.18
N HIS A 194 2.97 -15.20 -0.40
CA HIS A 194 3.33 -15.22 -1.83
C HIS A 194 2.10 -15.15 -2.74
N GLN A 195 0.96 -15.71 -2.33
CA GLN A 195 -0.29 -15.57 -3.09
C GLN A 195 -0.78 -14.13 -3.10
N ILE A 196 -0.65 -13.40 -1.99
CA ILE A 196 -1.01 -11.98 -1.90
C ILE A 196 -0.06 -11.16 -2.80
N LEU A 197 1.26 -11.34 -2.67
CA LEU A 197 2.23 -10.66 -3.52
C LEU A 197 1.98 -10.91 -5.00
N TYR A 198 1.74 -12.16 -5.39
CA TYR A 198 1.44 -12.51 -6.78
C TYR A 198 0.18 -11.81 -7.30
N LYS A 199 -0.90 -11.78 -6.50
CA LYS A 199 -2.12 -11.07 -6.87
C LYS A 199 -1.90 -9.56 -6.99
N THR A 200 -1.11 -8.96 -6.11
CA THR A 200 -0.80 -7.52 -6.15
C THR A 200 -0.03 -7.14 -7.42
N LEU A 201 0.83 -8.03 -7.92
CA LEU A 201 1.59 -7.81 -9.15
C LEU A 201 0.77 -8.00 -10.44
N LEU A 202 -0.38 -8.67 -10.36
CA LEU A 202 -1.27 -8.90 -11.52
C LEU A 202 -2.36 -7.83 -11.67
N LEU A 203 -2.51 -6.91 -10.70
CA LEU A 203 -3.44 -5.79 -10.75
C LEU A 203 -2.83 -4.58 -11.44
#